data_02b4e1b07caefe8f81dba3b6942a4bf3
#
_entry.id   02b4e1b07caefe8f81dba3b6942a4bf3
#
_cell.length_a   1.000
_cell.length_b   1.000
_cell.length_c   1.000
_cell.angle_alpha   90.00
_cell.angle_beta   90.00
_cell.angle_gamma   90.00
#
_symmetry.space_group_name_H-M   'P 1'
#
loop_
_entity.id
_entity.type
_entity.pdbx_description
1 polymer ?
#
loop_
_entity_poly.entity_id
_entity_poly.type
_entity_poly.pdbx_seq_one_letter_code
_entity_poly.pdbx_strand_id
1 'polypeptide(L)'
;MGLQGRRESVRSADTDIDVRRLGVVDYLTAWDVQRDVFEARVAGGRDTLLLLEHPPVYTAGKRTEPHERPLAGDVPVVETDRGGKITWHGPGQLVGYPIVGLAEPLDVVNFVRRLEDALIAVCASFGLATGRVQGRSGVWVPADPAPSHDGAPARPARKIGAIGIRVARATTQHGFALNCDCDLSAFSSIVPCGISDAGVTSLTAELGRRVTVEDVTDTVARAIQDALDGRPALALTK
;
A
#
# COMPACT_ATOMS: atom_id res chain seq x y z
N MET A 1 -30.63 -1.44 -21.50
CA MET A 1 -30.41 -2.32 -20.36
C MET A 1 -28.93 -2.70 -20.38
N GLY A 2 -28.06 -1.90 -19.73
CA GLY A 2 -26.61 -2.07 -19.77
C GLY A 2 -26.21 -3.18 -18.81
N LEU A 3 -25.60 -4.21 -19.34
CA LEU A 3 -24.83 -5.17 -18.57
C LEU A 3 -23.67 -4.42 -17.90
N GLN A 4 -23.82 -4.07 -16.61
CA GLN A 4 -22.66 -3.77 -15.76
C GLN A 4 -21.86 -5.07 -15.67
N GLY A 5 -20.81 -5.17 -16.50
CA GLY A 5 -19.90 -6.30 -16.48
C GLY A 5 -19.38 -6.49 -15.05
N ARG A 6 -19.59 -7.67 -14.48
CA ARG A 6 -18.86 -8.10 -13.28
C ARG A 6 -17.38 -7.84 -13.56
N ARG A 7 -16.75 -7.02 -12.72
CA ARG A 7 -15.29 -6.89 -12.76
C ARG A 7 -14.75 -8.27 -12.40
N GLU A 8 -14.09 -8.92 -13.36
CA GLU A 8 -13.53 -10.25 -13.15
C GLU A 8 -12.48 -10.22 -12.05
N SER A 9 -12.34 -11.32 -11.29
CA SER A 9 -11.26 -11.53 -10.33
C SER A 9 -9.90 -11.41 -11.04
N VAL A 10 -8.92 -10.80 -10.37
CA VAL A 10 -7.53 -10.79 -10.86
C VAL A 10 -6.74 -11.98 -10.33
N ARG A 11 -7.34 -12.79 -9.44
CA ARG A 11 -6.72 -13.99 -8.86
C ARG A 11 -7.08 -15.22 -9.67
N SER A 12 -6.15 -16.18 -9.72
CA SER A 12 -6.35 -17.49 -10.31
C SER A 12 -7.14 -18.45 -9.42
N ALA A 13 -7.31 -18.14 -8.13
CA ALA A 13 -8.08 -18.91 -7.16
C ALA A 13 -9.40 -18.20 -6.81
N ASP A 14 -10.44 -18.97 -6.54
CA ASP A 14 -11.78 -18.53 -6.12
C ASP A 14 -12.03 -18.69 -4.61
N THR A 15 -11.06 -19.25 -3.87
CA THR A 15 -11.12 -19.42 -2.43
C THR A 15 -10.76 -18.14 -1.68
N ASP A 16 -11.23 -17.99 -0.44
CA ASP A 16 -10.87 -16.88 0.42
C ASP A 16 -9.35 -16.78 0.64
N ILE A 17 -8.85 -15.56 0.73
CA ILE A 17 -7.45 -15.27 1.05
C ILE A 17 -7.20 -15.62 2.53
N ASP A 18 -6.12 -16.35 2.81
CA ASP A 18 -5.65 -16.60 4.17
C ASP A 18 -5.03 -15.33 4.74
N VAL A 19 -5.71 -14.66 5.67
CA VAL A 19 -5.24 -13.40 6.27
C VAL A 19 -4.44 -13.70 7.53
N ARG A 20 -3.16 -13.33 7.55
CA ARG A 20 -2.25 -13.50 8.68
C ARG A 20 -1.80 -12.16 9.23
N ARG A 21 -2.02 -11.92 10.51
CA ARG A 21 -1.56 -10.73 11.24
C ARG A 21 -0.30 -11.10 12.00
N LEU A 22 0.80 -10.44 11.69
CA LEU A 22 2.11 -10.78 12.23
C LEU A 22 2.58 -9.83 13.33
N GLY A 23 1.83 -8.74 13.60
CA GLY A 23 2.27 -7.70 14.55
C GLY A 23 3.47 -6.93 14.00
N VAL A 24 4.42 -6.57 14.86
CA VAL A 24 5.64 -5.87 14.49
C VAL A 24 6.73 -6.88 14.18
N VAL A 25 7.24 -6.88 12.94
CA VAL A 25 8.23 -7.87 12.47
C VAL A 25 9.38 -7.14 11.74
N ASP A 26 10.61 -7.53 12.03
CA ASP A 26 11.79 -7.06 11.29
C ASP A 26 11.63 -7.31 9.79
N TYR A 27 12.16 -6.38 8.97
CA TYR A 27 11.92 -6.41 7.52
C TYR A 27 12.47 -7.67 6.85
N LEU A 28 13.71 -8.09 7.21
CA LEU A 28 14.33 -9.28 6.59
C LEU A 28 13.62 -10.55 7.04
N THR A 29 13.22 -10.63 8.31
CA THR A 29 12.39 -11.74 8.84
C THR A 29 11.05 -11.82 8.10
N ALA A 30 10.38 -10.70 7.90
CA ALA A 30 9.12 -10.67 7.14
C ALA A 30 9.33 -11.03 5.67
N TRP A 31 10.48 -10.69 5.09
CA TRP A 31 10.82 -11.06 3.72
C TRP A 31 11.06 -12.57 3.59
N ASP A 32 11.67 -13.20 4.58
CA ASP A 32 11.78 -14.67 4.62
C ASP A 32 10.40 -15.33 4.68
N VAL A 33 9.50 -14.85 5.55
CA VAL A 33 8.11 -15.33 5.60
C VAL A 33 7.41 -15.14 4.26
N GLN A 34 7.61 -14.01 3.57
CA GLN A 34 7.05 -13.79 2.24
C GLN A 34 7.55 -14.83 1.23
N ARG A 35 8.86 -15.17 1.27
CA ARG A 35 9.43 -16.19 0.37
C ARG A 35 8.82 -17.57 0.60
N ASP A 36 8.67 -17.96 1.85
CA ASP A 36 8.07 -19.26 2.20
C ASP A 36 6.60 -19.33 1.73
N VAL A 37 5.81 -18.28 1.98
CA VAL A 37 4.42 -18.18 1.52
C VAL A 37 4.34 -18.16 -0.02
N PHE A 38 5.26 -17.46 -0.68
CA PHE A 38 5.34 -17.41 -2.13
C PHE A 38 5.62 -18.80 -2.73
N GLU A 39 6.62 -19.54 -2.20
CA GLU A 39 6.91 -20.89 -2.70
C GLU A 39 5.75 -21.84 -2.44
N ALA A 40 5.11 -21.76 -1.26
CA ALA A 40 3.92 -22.54 -0.96
C ALA A 40 2.77 -22.21 -1.95
N ARG A 41 2.57 -20.92 -2.28
CA ARG A 41 1.54 -20.50 -3.25
C ARG A 41 1.84 -21.03 -4.67
N VAL A 42 3.09 -20.93 -5.10
CA VAL A 42 3.53 -21.46 -6.41
C VAL A 42 3.36 -22.97 -6.49
N ALA A 43 3.53 -23.69 -5.38
CA ALA A 43 3.26 -25.13 -5.27
C ALA A 43 1.76 -25.50 -5.22
N GLY A 44 0.84 -24.54 -5.42
CA GLY A 44 -0.60 -24.76 -5.43
C GLY A 44 -1.29 -24.51 -4.08
N GLY A 45 -0.58 -23.91 -3.12
CA GLY A 45 -1.15 -23.48 -1.84
C GLY A 45 -2.13 -22.30 -1.98
N ARG A 46 -2.70 -21.87 -0.85
CA ARG A 46 -3.69 -20.78 -0.81
C ARG A 46 -3.05 -19.42 -1.06
N ASP A 47 -3.83 -18.50 -1.61
CA ASP A 47 -3.51 -17.08 -1.59
C ASP A 47 -3.45 -16.58 -0.14
N THR A 48 -2.48 -15.74 0.18
CA THR A 48 -2.24 -15.25 1.54
C THR A 48 -2.06 -13.73 1.55
N LEU A 49 -2.66 -13.06 2.52
CA LEU A 49 -2.41 -11.65 2.83
C LEU A 49 -1.72 -11.56 4.18
N LEU A 50 -0.45 -11.12 4.19
CA LEU A 50 0.28 -10.81 5.42
C LEU A 50 0.03 -9.34 5.77
N LEU A 51 -0.41 -9.06 7.00
CA LEU A 51 -0.61 -7.72 7.55
C LEU A 51 0.29 -7.54 8.77
N LEU A 52 1.07 -6.46 8.78
CA LEU A 52 2.10 -6.24 9.79
C LEU A 52 2.54 -4.78 9.86
N GLU A 53 3.38 -4.48 10.83
CA GLU A 53 4.20 -3.28 10.91
C GLU A 53 5.68 -3.67 10.92
N HIS A 54 6.57 -2.77 10.56
CA HIS A 54 8.01 -2.94 10.70
C HIS A 54 8.59 -1.99 11.78
N PRO A 55 9.70 -2.35 12.44
CA PRO A 55 10.60 -1.36 13.01
C PRO A 55 11.07 -0.38 11.92
N PRO A 56 11.56 0.82 12.29
CA PRO A 56 12.00 1.80 11.31
C PRO A 56 13.02 1.23 10.32
N VAL A 57 12.71 1.30 9.02
CA VAL A 57 13.54 0.79 7.93
C VAL A 57 13.25 1.55 6.63
N TYR A 58 14.29 1.83 5.86
CA TYR A 58 14.15 2.24 4.46
C TYR A 58 14.27 1.04 3.55
N THR A 59 13.41 0.95 2.54
CA THR A 59 13.50 -0.08 1.51
C THR A 59 13.74 0.54 0.15
N ALA A 60 14.85 0.20 -0.48
CA ALA A 60 15.23 0.68 -1.79
C ALA A 60 14.74 -0.30 -2.87
N GLY A 61 13.75 0.11 -3.67
CA GLY A 61 13.27 -0.68 -4.81
C GLY A 61 14.20 -0.55 -6.02
N LYS A 62 13.98 -1.37 -7.05
CA LYS A 62 14.85 -1.49 -8.24
C LYS A 62 15.10 -0.17 -9.01
N ARG A 63 14.29 0.85 -8.82
CA ARG A 63 14.41 2.14 -9.49
C ARG A 63 14.94 3.26 -8.60
N THR A 64 15.48 2.90 -7.41
CA THR A 64 16.03 3.86 -6.46
C THR A 64 17.35 4.41 -6.99
N GLU A 65 17.43 5.74 -7.11
CA GLU A 65 18.65 6.43 -7.51
C GLU A 65 19.52 6.79 -6.26
N PRO A 66 20.84 6.92 -6.41
CA PRO A 66 21.74 7.21 -5.29
C PRO A 66 21.34 8.47 -4.49
N HIS A 67 20.90 9.52 -5.17
CA HIS A 67 20.55 10.81 -4.56
C HIS A 67 19.22 10.79 -3.80
N GLU A 68 18.43 9.72 -3.94
CA GLU A 68 17.14 9.56 -3.24
C GLU A 68 17.30 8.94 -1.86
N ARG A 69 18.49 8.41 -1.56
CA ARG A 69 18.82 7.70 -0.32
C ARG A 69 19.07 8.66 0.83
N PRO A 70 18.84 8.24 2.09
CA PRO A 70 19.22 9.04 3.23
C PRO A 70 20.74 9.24 3.24
N LEU A 71 21.18 10.47 3.52
CA LEU A 71 22.62 10.82 3.53
C LEU A 71 23.35 10.23 4.74
N ALA A 72 22.66 10.10 5.89
CA ALA A 72 23.16 9.55 7.14
C ALA A 72 21.98 9.18 8.04
N GLY A 73 22.20 8.34 9.04
CA GLY A 73 21.21 7.98 10.06
C GLY A 73 21.36 6.54 10.53
N ASP A 74 20.71 6.23 11.65
CA ASP A 74 20.75 4.90 12.30
C ASP A 74 19.69 3.94 11.73
N VAL A 75 18.78 4.44 10.87
CA VAL A 75 17.74 3.61 10.26
C VAL A 75 18.33 2.82 9.10
N PRO A 76 18.25 1.49 9.10
CA PRO A 76 18.84 0.66 8.05
C PRO A 76 18.18 0.89 6.70
N VAL A 77 18.95 0.75 5.62
CA VAL A 77 18.48 0.74 4.24
C VAL A 77 18.62 -0.67 3.67
N VAL A 78 17.50 -1.28 3.29
CA VAL A 78 17.45 -2.64 2.71
C VAL A 78 17.20 -2.56 1.22
N GLU A 79 18.10 -3.17 0.43
CA GLU A 79 17.90 -3.36 -1.01
C GLU A 79 16.82 -4.41 -1.26
N THR A 80 15.85 -4.08 -2.12
CA THR A 80 14.72 -4.96 -2.39
C THR A 80 14.53 -5.20 -3.88
N ASP A 81 13.87 -6.29 -4.21
CA ASP A 81 13.58 -6.67 -5.60
C ASP A 81 12.17 -6.22 -6.08
N ARG A 82 11.44 -5.46 -5.26
CA ARG A 82 10.16 -4.84 -5.65
C ARG A 82 10.34 -3.73 -6.68
N GLY A 83 9.27 -3.45 -7.39
CA GLY A 83 9.18 -2.24 -8.20
C GLY A 83 9.17 -0.96 -7.36
N GLY A 84 9.37 0.17 -8.03
CA GLY A 84 9.36 1.49 -7.38
C GLY A 84 10.72 1.94 -6.88
N LYS A 85 10.71 3.07 -6.17
CA LYS A 85 11.86 3.76 -5.60
C LYS A 85 11.91 3.54 -4.08
N ILE A 86 12.80 4.26 -3.40
CA ILE A 86 12.93 4.18 -1.95
C ILE A 86 11.65 4.62 -1.24
N THR A 87 11.34 3.96 -0.14
CA THR A 87 10.31 4.35 0.82
C THR A 87 10.76 4.03 2.24
N TRP A 88 10.00 4.50 3.21
CA TRP A 88 10.20 4.20 4.62
C TRP A 88 9.05 3.34 5.14
N HIS A 89 9.37 2.48 6.10
CA HIS A 89 8.41 1.75 6.93
C HIS A 89 8.77 1.91 8.40
N GLY A 90 7.75 1.93 9.26
CA GLY A 90 7.93 2.03 10.70
C GLY A 90 6.61 1.93 11.46
N PRO A 91 6.64 2.03 12.80
CA PRO A 91 5.46 1.95 13.65
C PRO A 91 4.38 2.96 13.24
N GLY A 92 3.12 2.53 13.30
CA GLY A 92 1.99 3.33 12.86
C GLY A 92 1.74 3.32 11.35
N GLN A 93 2.48 2.52 10.59
CA GLN A 93 2.23 2.27 9.17
C GLN A 93 1.81 0.81 8.98
N LEU A 94 0.59 0.58 8.48
CA LEU A 94 0.17 -0.76 8.10
C LEU A 94 0.85 -1.19 6.80
N VAL A 95 1.57 -2.30 6.84
CA VAL A 95 2.15 -2.95 5.66
C VAL A 95 1.34 -4.19 5.32
N GLY A 96 1.03 -4.37 4.04
CA GLY A 96 0.30 -5.52 3.54
C GLY A 96 1.01 -6.17 2.37
N TYR A 97 1.22 -7.49 2.47
CA TYR A 97 1.81 -8.31 1.43
C TYR A 97 0.79 -9.33 0.90
N PRO A 98 0.01 -8.99 -0.14
CA PRO A 98 -0.87 -9.94 -0.81
C PRO A 98 -0.03 -10.85 -1.71
N ILE A 99 0.18 -12.10 -1.28
CA ILE A 99 0.88 -13.13 -2.02
C ILE A 99 -0.17 -14.03 -2.66
N VAL A 100 -0.52 -13.70 -3.90
CA VAL A 100 -1.64 -14.31 -4.62
C VAL A 100 -1.20 -14.74 -6.02
N GLY A 101 -1.78 -15.82 -6.52
CA GLY A 101 -1.64 -16.22 -7.90
C GLY A 101 -2.53 -15.35 -8.79
N LEU A 102 -1.98 -14.81 -9.86
CA LEU A 102 -2.71 -13.99 -10.83
C LEU A 102 -3.39 -14.86 -11.89
N ALA A 103 -4.57 -14.44 -12.32
CA ALA A 103 -5.28 -15.06 -13.45
C ALA A 103 -4.59 -14.70 -14.77
N GLU A 104 -4.74 -15.58 -15.75
CA GLU A 104 -4.29 -15.33 -17.12
C GLU A 104 -5.41 -14.62 -17.95
N PRO A 105 -5.05 -13.69 -18.84
CA PRO A 105 -3.71 -13.16 -19.10
C PRO A 105 -3.22 -12.27 -17.95
N LEU A 106 -1.93 -12.33 -17.64
CA LEU A 106 -1.36 -11.58 -16.54
C LEU A 106 -1.52 -10.07 -16.74
N ASP A 107 -2.25 -9.42 -15.85
CA ASP A 107 -2.44 -7.97 -15.84
C ASP A 107 -1.96 -7.36 -14.51
N VAL A 108 -0.66 -7.09 -14.46
CA VAL A 108 0.01 -6.49 -13.29
C VAL A 108 -0.50 -5.07 -13.02
N VAL A 109 -0.86 -4.34 -14.07
CA VAL A 109 -1.38 -2.97 -13.92
C VAL A 109 -2.74 -3.00 -13.26
N ASN A 110 -3.62 -3.90 -13.71
CA ASN A 110 -4.93 -4.09 -13.08
C ASN A 110 -4.80 -4.53 -11.62
N PHE A 111 -3.87 -5.45 -11.31
CA PHE A 111 -3.61 -5.84 -9.91
C PHE A 111 -3.24 -4.63 -9.04
N VAL A 112 -2.33 -3.77 -9.50
CA VAL A 112 -1.98 -2.53 -8.77
C VAL A 112 -3.21 -1.63 -8.61
N ARG A 113 -4.04 -1.48 -9.67
CA ARG A 113 -5.28 -0.69 -9.61
C ARG A 113 -6.29 -1.24 -8.60
N ARG A 114 -6.38 -2.56 -8.45
CA ARG A 114 -7.21 -3.20 -7.41
C ARG A 114 -6.72 -2.89 -6.00
N LEU A 115 -5.40 -2.90 -5.77
CA LEU A 115 -4.84 -2.49 -4.49
C LEU A 115 -5.13 -1.01 -4.18
N GLU A 116 -5.01 -0.14 -5.20
CA GLU A 116 -5.38 1.28 -5.05
C GLU A 116 -6.87 1.44 -4.73
N ASP A 117 -7.77 0.74 -5.44
CA ASP A 117 -9.21 0.77 -5.19
C ASP A 117 -9.54 0.35 -3.76
N ALA A 118 -8.90 -0.71 -3.27
CA ALA A 118 -9.08 -1.18 -1.89
C ALA A 118 -8.68 -0.11 -0.88
N LEU A 119 -7.47 0.46 -1.01
CA LEU A 119 -6.99 1.47 -0.07
C LEU A 119 -7.78 2.78 -0.14
N ILE A 120 -8.26 3.18 -1.33
CA ILE A 120 -9.17 4.32 -1.49
C ILE A 120 -10.49 4.07 -0.74
N ALA A 121 -11.05 2.86 -0.89
CA ALA A 121 -12.28 2.49 -0.16
C ALA A 121 -12.06 2.47 1.36
N VAL A 122 -10.91 1.99 1.84
CA VAL A 122 -10.52 2.07 3.25
C VAL A 122 -10.48 3.51 3.72
N CYS A 123 -9.75 4.40 3.04
CA CYS A 123 -9.71 5.82 3.41
C CYS A 123 -11.11 6.45 3.45
N ALA A 124 -11.93 6.14 2.46
CA ALA A 124 -13.32 6.63 2.39
C ALA A 124 -14.18 6.15 3.56
N SER A 125 -13.99 4.91 4.04
CA SER A 125 -14.72 4.39 5.21
C SER A 125 -14.38 5.10 6.52
N PHE A 126 -13.22 5.76 6.59
CA PHE A 126 -12.81 6.62 7.70
C PHE A 126 -13.20 8.09 7.49
N GLY A 127 -13.84 8.43 6.35
CA GLY A 127 -14.28 9.78 6.02
C GLY A 127 -13.24 10.61 5.26
N LEU A 128 -12.16 10.00 4.74
CA LEU A 128 -11.11 10.69 3.99
C LEU A 128 -11.25 10.44 2.48
N ALA A 129 -11.51 11.50 1.72
CA ALA A 129 -11.52 11.44 0.27
C ALA A 129 -10.09 11.31 -0.28
N THR A 130 -9.83 10.26 -1.03
CA THR A 130 -8.53 9.99 -1.67
C THR A 130 -8.72 9.53 -3.11
N GLY A 131 -7.64 9.48 -3.87
CA GLY A 131 -7.70 9.07 -5.27
C GLY A 131 -6.33 8.68 -5.82
N ARG A 132 -6.26 8.63 -7.15
CA ARG A 132 -5.05 8.39 -7.92
C ARG A 132 -4.49 9.67 -8.50
N VAL A 133 -3.18 9.72 -8.66
CA VAL A 133 -2.50 10.76 -9.44
C VAL A 133 -1.98 10.12 -10.73
N GLN A 134 -2.27 10.73 -11.87
CA GLN A 134 -1.86 10.18 -13.16
C GLN A 134 -0.33 10.01 -13.24
N GLY A 135 0.11 8.85 -13.70
CA GLY A 135 1.53 8.51 -13.81
C GLY A 135 2.23 8.12 -12.48
N ARG A 136 1.52 8.15 -11.35
CA ARG A 136 2.06 7.88 -10.01
C ARG A 136 1.26 6.78 -9.31
N SER A 137 1.88 5.64 -9.03
CA SER A 137 1.24 4.57 -8.25
C SER A 137 1.04 4.97 -6.79
N GLY A 138 0.00 4.37 -6.18
CA GLY A 138 -0.36 4.57 -4.78
C GLY A 138 -1.64 5.38 -4.60
N VAL A 139 -1.94 5.72 -3.35
CA VAL A 139 -3.15 6.43 -2.95
C VAL A 139 -2.79 7.81 -2.44
N TRP A 140 -3.55 8.81 -2.86
CA TRP A 140 -3.22 10.20 -2.69
C TRP A 140 -4.39 11.01 -2.13
N VAL A 141 -4.12 11.88 -1.19
CA VAL A 141 -4.99 12.98 -0.85
C VAL A 141 -4.77 14.08 -1.89
N PRO A 142 -5.82 14.62 -2.53
CA PRO A 142 -5.68 15.70 -3.51
C PRO A 142 -4.99 16.93 -2.92
N ALA A 143 -4.44 17.78 -3.79
CA ALA A 143 -4.01 19.11 -3.37
C ALA A 143 -5.20 19.87 -2.76
N ASP A 144 -4.92 20.64 -1.72
CA ASP A 144 -5.95 21.51 -1.15
C ASP A 144 -6.45 22.51 -2.22
N PRO A 145 -7.73 22.87 -2.23
CA PRO A 145 -8.18 24.00 -3.04
C PRO A 145 -7.39 25.25 -2.65
N ALA A 146 -7.37 26.26 -3.54
CA ALA A 146 -6.63 27.52 -3.34
C ALA A 146 -6.73 28.06 -1.90
N PRO A 147 -5.78 28.91 -1.45
CA PRO A 147 -5.59 29.23 -0.02
C PRO A 147 -6.90 29.48 0.73
N SER A 148 -7.05 28.86 1.88
CA SER A 148 -8.17 29.09 2.78
C SER A 148 -8.20 30.56 3.21
N HIS A 149 -9.39 31.07 3.61
CA HIS A 149 -9.56 32.45 4.05
C HIS A 149 -8.67 32.84 5.25
N ASP A 150 -8.06 31.88 5.96
CA ASP A 150 -7.09 32.06 7.05
C ASP A 150 -5.64 32.26 6.58
N GLY A 151 -5.39 32.26 5.27
CA GLY A 151 -4.07 32.53 4.67
C GLY A 151 -3.09 31.35 4.75
N ALA A 152 -3.52 30.16 5.17
CA ALA A 152 -2.66 28.98 5.12
C ALA A 152 -2.32 28.62 3.66
N PRO A 153 -1.04 28.31 3.33
CA PRO A 153 -0.66 27.93 1.99
C PRO A 153 -1.34 26.61 1.60
N ALA A 154 -1.84 26.53 0.35
CA ALA A 154 -2.40 25.29 -0.17
C ALA A 154 -1.34 24.18 -0.16
N ARG A 155 -1.70 23.04 0.45
CA ARG A 155 -0.79 21.88 0.46
C ARG A 155 -0.88 21.15 -0.89
N PRO A 156 0.25 20.66 -1.44
CA PRO A 156 0.24 19.87 -2.66
C PRO A 156 -0.47 18.53 -2.45
N ALA A 157 -0.69 17.79 -3.54
CA ALA A 157 -1.11 16.41 -3.44
C ALA A 157 -0.11 15.62 -2.59
N ARG A 158 -0.62 14.75 -1.69
CA ARG A 158 0.21 14.04 -0.71
C ARG A 158 -0.14 12.57 -0.64
N LYS A 159 0.88 11.74 -0.65
CA LYS A 159 0.73 10.29 -0.66
C LYS A 159 0.39 9.78 0.74
N ILE A 160 -0.68 8.99 0.83
CA ILE A 160 -1.09 8.30 2.06
C ILE A 160 -0.85 6.79 1.98
N GLY A 161 -0.88 6.23 0.77
CA GLY A 161 -0.63 4.82 0.52
C GLY A 161 0.40 4.60 -0.58
N ALA A 162 1.43 3.81 -0.30
CA ALA A 162 2.46 3.41 -1.25
C ALA A 162 2.20 1.99 -1.77
N ILE A 163 2.56 1.71 -3.03
CA ILE A 163 2.45 0.38 -3.62
C ILE A 163 3.74 0.07 -4.37
N GLY A 164 4.33 -1.07 -4.06
CA GLY A 164 5.50 -1.59 -4.74
C GLY A 164 5.47 -3.11 -4.72
N ILE A 165 5.32 -3.74 -5.88
CA ILE A 165 5.17 -5.19 -6.01
C ILE A 165 6.25 -5.79 -6.92
N ARG A 166 6.37 -7.10 -6.84
CA ARG A 166 7.05 -7.96 -7.79
C ARG A 166 6.11 -9.08 -8.21
N VAL A 167 6.17 -9.50 -9.46
CA VAL A 167 5.46 -10.69 -9.96
C VAL A 167 6.49 -11.66 -10.55
N ALA A 168 6.43 -12.90 -10.13
CA ALA A 168 7.23 -14.00 -10.67
C ALA A 168 6.39 -15.28 -10.63
N ARG A 169 6.51 -16.13 -11.62
CA ARG A 169 5.74 -17.37 -11.74
C ARG A 169 4.23 -17.14 -11.52
N ALA A 170 3.67 -16.09 -12.14
CA ALA A 170 2.29 -15.64 -12.01
C ALA A 170 1.84 -15.39 -10.55
N THR A 171 2.76 -15.20 -9.61
CA THR A 171 2.48 -14.97 -8.18
C THR A 171 3.11 -13.65 -7.73
N THR A 172 2.38 -12.91 -6.89
CA THR A 172 2.79 -11.60 -6.39
C THR A 172 3.65 -11.70 -5.13
N GLN A 173 4.52 -10.72 -4.94
CA GLN A 173 5.34 -10.50 -3.73
C GLN A 173 5.36 -9.02 -3.40
N HIS A 174 5.74 -8.67 -2.16
CA HIS A 174 5.61 -7.32 -1.62
C HIS A 174 4.16 -6.85 -1.69
N GLY A 175 3.90 -5.54 -1.72
CA GLY A 175 2.51 -5.08 -1.73
C GLY A 175 2.37 -3.60 -1.50
N PHE A 176 1.77 -3.23 -0.37
CA PHE A 176 1.41 -1.85 -0.07
C PHE A 176 1.79 -1.44 1.36
N ALA A 177 1.80 -0.14 1.58
CA ALA A 177 1.89 0.48 2.90
C ALA A 177 0.85 1.59 3.00
N LEU A 178 0.11 1.65 4.10
CA LEU A 178 -0.87 2.69 4.43
C LEU A 178 -0.42 3.43 5.69
N ASN A 179 -0.22 4.74 5.59
CA ASN A 179 0.15 5.57 6.72
C ASN A 179 -1.08 5.82 7.62
N CYS A 180 -1.08 5.30 8.85
CA CYS A 180 -2.16 5.44 9.81
C CYS A 180 -1.86 6.56 10.83
N ASP A 181 -0.99 6.31 11.80
CA ASP A 181 -0.54 7.28 12.82
C ASP A 181 0.99 7.34 12.96
N CYS A 182 1.72 6.94 11.92
CA CYS A 182 3.18 6.92 11.91
C CYS A 182 3.79 8.33 11.92
N ASP A 183 5.04 8.39 12.41
CA ASP A 183 5.86 9.59 12.30
C ASP A 183 6.30 9.82 10.84
N LEU A 184 5.82 10.90 10.25
CA LEU A 184 6.11 11.25 8.85
C LEU A 184 7.48 11.93 8.67
N SER A 185 8.17 12.32 9.75
CA SER A 185 9.46 13.01 9.68
C SER A 185 10.55 12.18 9.00
N ALA A 186 10.48 10.84 9.13
CA ALA A 186 11.40 9.92 8.49
C ALA A 186 11.40 10.02 6.94
N PHE A 187 10.29 10.44 6.34
CA PHE A 187 10.23 10.66 4.89
C PHE A 187 11.02 11.89 4.44
N SER A 188 11.35 12.83 5.33
CA SER A 188 12.17 14.01 4.99
C SER A 188 13.63 13.66 4.69
N SER A 189 14.10 12.49 5.13
CA SER A 189 15.48 12.03 4.90
C SER A 189 15.70 11.38 3.52
N ILE A 190 14.63 11.18 2.74
CA ILE A 190 14.66 10.57 1.40
C ILE A 190 13.88 11.44 0.41
N VAL A 191 14.06 11.19 -0.88
CA VAL A 191 13.14 11.70 -1.90
C VAL A 191 12.10 10.60 -2.17
N PRO A 192 10.94 10.61 -1.46
CA PRO A 192 10.00 9.50 -1.52
C PRO A 192 9.47 9.30 -2.94
N CYS A 193 9.61 8.11 -3.49
CA CYS A 193 9.17 7.79 -4.86
C CYS A 193 9.79 8.66 -5.95
N GLY A 194 10.88 9.41 -5.67
CA GLY A 194 11.51 10.36 -6.61
C GLY A 194 10.61 11.55 -6.96
N ILE A 195 9.71 11.92 -6.05
CA ILE A 195 8.73 12.98 -6.28
C ILE A 195 9.05 14.13 -5.33
N SER A 196 9.62 15.22 -5.89
CA SER A 196 9.98 16.42 -5.12
C SER A 196 8.84 17.42 -4.98
N ASP A 197 7.77 17.26 -5.75
CA ASP A 197 6.62 18.19 -5.86
C ASP A 197 5.35 17.68 -5.15
N ALA A 198 5.47 16.65 -4.31
CA ALA A 198 4.35 16.09 -3.57
C ALA A 198 4.74 15.75 -2.13
N GLY A 199 3.77 15.87 -1.23
CA GLY A 199 3.93 15.54 0.19
C GLY A 199 3.67 14.07 0.51
N VAL A 200 3.88 13.75 1.79
CA VAL A 200 3.44 12.49 2.43
C VAL A 200 2.49 12.86 3.56
N THR A 201 1.50 12.03 3.80
CA THR A 201 0.51 12.24 4.87
C THR A 201 0.07 10.91 5.49
N SER A 202 -0.79 10.98 6.53
CA SER A 202 -1.37 9.83 7.21
C SER A 202 -2.86 10.04 7.48
N LEU A 203 -3.59 8.96 7.81
CA LEU A 203 -5.00 9.06 8.24
C LEU A 203 -5.15 10.01 9.42
N THR A 204 -4.31 9.88 10.43
CA THR A 204 -4.32 10.73 11.64
C THR A 204 -4.12 12.21 11.28
N ALA A 205 -3.15 12.51 10.44
CA ALA A 205 -2.85 13.89 10.06
C ALA A 205 -3.98 14.57 9.27
N GLU A 206 -4.65 13.82 8.38
CA GLU A 206 -5.74 14.36 7.55
C GLU A 206 -7.07 14.45 8.30
N LEU A 207 -7.34 13.54 9.22
CA LEU A 207 -8.61 13.49 9.94
C LEU A 207 -8.61 14.30 11.24
N GLY A 208 -7.43 14.76 11.70
CA GLY A 208 -7.31 15.51 12.96
C GLY A 208 -7.64 14.67 14.20
N ARG A 209 -7.68 13.35 14.08
CA ARG A 209 -7.88 12.39 15.16
C ARG A 209 -7.03 11.16 14.95
N ARG A 210 -6.61 10.51 16.03
CA ARG A 210 -5.80 9.30 15.94
C ARG A 210 -6.57 8.17 15.24
N VAL A 211 -5.92 7.56 14.25
CA VAL A 211 -6.38 6.34 13.55
C VAL A 211 -5.20 5.40 13.48
N THR A 212 -5.24 4.36 14.29
CA THR A 212 -4.13 3.39 14.45
C THR A 212 -4.14 2.32 13.37
N VAL A 213 -3.07 1.53 13.30
CA VAL A 213 -2.99 0.34 12.45
C VAL A 213 -4.08 -0.66 12.82
N GLU A 214 -4.36 -0.84 14.12
CA GLU A 214 -5.41 -1.76 14.59
C GLU A 214 -6.79 -1.34 14.08
N ASP A 215 -7.11 -0.04 14.11
CA ASP A 215 -8.41 0.48 13.65
C ASP A 215 -8.71 0.16 12.18
N VAL A 216 -7.67 0.06 11.33
CA VAL A 216 -7.85 -0.12 9.88
C VAL A 216 -7.68 -1.58 9.43
N THR A 217 -7.02 -2.42 10.20
CA THR A 217 -6.55 -3.75 9.78
C THR A 217 -7.67 -4.64 9.23
N ASP A 218 -8.81 -4.73 9.91
CA ASP A 218 -9.94 -5.55 9.47
C ASP A 218 -10.61 -5.02 8.21
N THR A 219 -10.71 -3.70 8.11
CA THR A 219 -11.29 -3.04 6.95
C THR A 219 -10.37 -3.22 5.74
N VAL A 220 -9.05 -3.12 5.92
CA VAL A 220 -8.06 -3.38 4.87
C VAL A 220 -8.13 -4.82 4.39
N ALA A 221 -8.18 -5.81 5.29
CA ALA A 221 -8.25 -7.23 4.92
C ALA A 221 -9.45 -7.51 4.00
N ARG A 222 -10.64 -7.02 4.38
CA ARG A 222 -11.87 -7.16 3.57
C ARG A 222 -11.77 -6.43 2.24
N ALA A 223 -11.32 -5.17 2.26
CA ALA A 223 -11.22 -4.36 1.06
C ALA A 223 -10.25 -4.95 0.02
N ILE A 224 -9.12 -5.50 0.48
CA ILE A 224 -8.15 -6.18 -0.40
C ILE A 224 -8.78 -7.42 -1.02
N GLN A 225 -9.44 -8.28 -0.24
CA GLN A 225 -10.08 -9.47 -0.77
C GLN A 225 -11.16 -9.08 -1.80
N ASP A 226 -12.07 -8.16 -1.46
CA ASP A 226 -13.15 -7.75 -2.34
C ASP A 226 -12.63 -7.14 -3.65
N ALA A 227 -11.62 -6.28 -3.57
CA ALA A 227 -11.03 -5.66 -4.76
C ALA A 227 -10.35 -6.69 -5.67
N LEU A 228 -9.60 -7.64 -5.11
CA LEU A 228 -8.92 -8.68 -5.90
C LEU A 228 -9.91 -9.67 -6.51
N ASP A 229 -11.03 -9.95 -5.86
CA ASP A 229 -12.12 -10.80 -6.36
C ASP A 229 -13.06 -10.07 -7.35
N GLY A 230 -12.81 -8.78 -7.60
CA GLY A 230 -13.67 -7.98 -8.48
C GLY A 230 -15.04 -7.66 -7.88
N ARG A 231 -15.18 -7.79 -6.58
CA ARG A 231 -16.38 -7.37 -5.85
C ARG A 231 -16.45 -5.84 -5.74
N PRO A 232 -17.63 -5.24 -5.55
CA PRO A 232 -17.74 -3.82 -5.28
C PRO A 232 -16.90 -3.43 -4.06
N ALA A 233 -16.23 -2.28 -4.14
CA ALA A 233 -15.58 -1.70 -2.97
C ALA A 233 -16.58 -1.59 -1.80
N LEU A 234 -16.10 -1.70 -0.56
CA LEU A 234 -16.89 -1.63 0.67
C LEU A 234 -18.03 -0.64 0.52
N ALA A 235 -19.28 -1.12 0.57
CA ALA A 235 -20.41 -0.23 0.64
C ALA A 235 -20.29 0.58 1.93
N LEU A 236 -20.22 1.91 1.81
CA LEU A 236 -20.31 2.78 2.98
C LEU A 236 -21.65 2.49 3.65
N THR A 237 -21.64 1.70 4.72
CA THR A 237 -22.79 1.59 5.60
C THR A 237 -22.95 2.98 6.24
N LYS A 238 -24.06 3.66 5.85
CA LYS A 238 -24.47 4.94 6.42
C LYS A 238 -24.75 4.81 7.90
#